data_54385cf49de577c250f9a5f32d385252
#
_entry.id   54385cf49de577c250f9a5f32d385252
#
_cell.length_a   1.000
_cell.length_b   1.000
_cell.length_c   1.000
_cell.angle_alpha   90.00
_cell.angle_beta   90.00
_cell.angle_gamma   90.00
#
_symmetry.space_group_name_H-M   'P 1'
#
loop_
_entity.id
_entity.type
_entity.pdbx_description
1 polymer ?
#
loop_
_entity_poly.entity_id
_entity_poly.type
_entity_poly.pdbx_seq_one_letter_code
_entity_poly.pdbx_strand_id
1 'polypeptide(L)'
;MLATSSCKSPILKDMTTLYLSCPLCRAEKVHEFFQDKRRNYMRCHVCNLVFVPPSQFLSAADEKGRYDLHQNSPYDLEYRSFLSRIYIPMQNCLNPGSCGLDFGSGPEPTLSLMFEEAGHFMTIFDYFYEHVPSALERQYDFITATEVVEHLHHPIMELERLWACLKDGGILGIMTKPAPDQDAFPSWHYKNDPTHVCFFSQITFKWLADKWGAELTFADKDVAIFYKKFILSSQSPIEIAGISV
;
A
#
# COMPACT_ATOMS: atom_id res chain seq x y z
N MET A 1 -18.51 60.15 36.94
CA MET A 1 -17.42 59.22 36.57
C MET A 1 -18.10 57.89 36.20
N LEU A 2 -18.24 57.64 34.90
CA LEU A 2 -18.87 56.41 34.36
C LEU A 2 -17.75 55.51 33.87
N ALA A 3 -17.58 54.35 34.47
CA ALA A 3 -16.60 53.34 34.07
C ALA A 3 -17.14 52.57 32.88
N THR A 4 -16.46 52.68 31.72
CA THR A 4 -16.77 51.88 30.55
C THR A 4 -16.10 50.50 30.68
N SER A 5 -16.90 49.47 30.88
CA SER A 5 -16.47 48.07 30.85
C SER A 5 -16.21 47.65 29.41
N SER A 6 -14.97 47.37 29.05
CA SER A 6 -14.56 46.82 27.77
C SER A 6 -14.84 45.32 27.77
N CYS A 7 -15.86 44.91 27.06
CA CYS A 7 -16.15 43.50 26.78
C CYS A 7 -15.18 42.99 25.71
N LYS A 8 -14.18 42.20 26.09
CA LYS A 8 -13.33 41.47 25.18
C LYS A 8 -14.10 40.30 24.61
N SER A 9 -14.42 40.36 23.33
CA SER A 9 -14.97 39.24 22.56
C SER A 9 -14.04 38.03 22.60
N PRO A 10 -14.55 36.80 22.80
CA PRO A 10 -13.72 35.61 22.69
C PRO A 10 -13.29 35.45 21.23
N ILE A 11 -11.97 35.24 21.05
CA ILE A 11 -11.35 34.90 19.77
C ILE A 11 -12.05 33.64 19.24
N LEU A 12 -12.77 33.76 18.12
CA LEU A 12 -13.24 32.63 17.36
C LEU A 12 -12.01 31.80 16.93
N LYS A 13 -11.79 30.68 17.64
CA LYS A 13 -10.90 29.64 17.16
C LYS A 13 -11.50 29.13 15.85
N ASP A 14 -10.69 29.22 14.84
CA ASP A 14 -10.86 28.81 13.46
C ASP A 14 -11.64 27.48 13.34
N MET A 15 -12.88 27.52 12.83
CA MET A 15 -13.76 26.37 12.64
C MET A 15 -13.47 25.61 11.34
N THR A 16 -12.24 25.53 10.93
CA THR A 16 -11.75 24.73 9.78
C THR A 16 -10.93 23.53 10.23
N THR A 17 -11.30 22.87 11.33
CA THR A 17 -10.83 21.51 11.55
C THR A 17 -11.65 20.58 10.67
N LEU A 18 -11.32 20.50 9.39
CA LEU A 18 -11.69 19.36 8.54
C LEU A 18 -11.25 18.11 9.32
N TYR A 19 -12.23 17.29 9.72
CA TYR A 19 -11.94 16.03 10.41
C TYR A 19 -11.08 15.18 9.49
N LEU A 20 -9.77 15.17 9.76
CA LEU A 20 -8.81 14.37 9.01
C LEU A 20 -9.03 12.91 9.40
N SER A 21 -9.46 12.09 8.45
CA SER A 21 -9.58 10.64 8.64
C SER A 21 -8.36 9.92 8.05
N CYS A 22 -8.05 8.76 8.61
CA CYS A 22 -6.98 7.91 8.12
C CYS A 22 -7.28 7.43 6.68
N PRO A 23 -6.37 7.59 5.70
CA PRO A 23 -6.62 7.19 4.32
C PRO A 23 -6.70 5.66 4.13
N LEU A 24 -6.21 4.88 5.11
CA LEU A 24 -6.23 3.42 5.05
C LEU A 24 -7.45 2.81 5.76
N CYS A 25 -7.72 3.15 7.02
CA CYS A 25 -8.80 2.53 7.80
C CYS A 25 -10.03 3.43 7.98
N ARG A 26 -10.00 4.68 7.47
CA ARG A 26 -11.04 5.70 7.57
C ARG A 26 -11.40 6.13 9.00
N ALA A 27 -10.63 5.72 10.00
CA ALA A 27 -10.84 6.15 11.37
C ALA A 27 -10.53 7.64 11.55
N GLU A 28 -11.35 8.33 12.33
CA GLU A 28 -11.15 9.75 12.70
C GLU A 28 -10.16 9.93 13.87
N LYS A 29 -9.75 8.83 14.51
CA LYS A 29 -8.78 8.82 15.61
C LYS A 29 -7.37 8.95 15.09
N VAL A 30 -7.00 10.15 14.68
CA VAL A 30 -5.66 10.50 14.22
C VAL A 30 -5.07 11.62 15.09
N HIS A 31 -3.74 11.65 15.18
CA HIS A 31 -3.02 12.71 15.92
C HIS A 31 -1.76 13.10 15.16
N GLU A 32 -1.23 14.27 15.45
CA GLU A 32 0.06 14.68 14.93
C GLU A 32 1.16 13.76 15.51
N PHE A 33 1.90 13.13 14.62
CA PHE A 33 2.98 12.23 14.97
C PHE A 33 4.34 12.92 14.95
N PHE A 34 4.57 13.73 13.91
CA PHE A 34 5.80 14.49 13.72
C PHE A 34 5.54 15.66 12.77
N GLN A 35 6.28 16.74 12.93
CA GLN A 35 6.31 17.87 12.01
C GLN A 35 7.76 18.25 11.72
N ASP A 36 8.09 18.45 10.45
CA ASP A 36 9.34 19.08 10.04
C ASP A 36 9.08 20.43 9.33
N LYS A 37 10.11 21.02 8.75
CA LYS A 37 9.99 22.31 8.06
C LYS A 37 9.18 22.25 6.77
N ARG A 38 8.87 21.05 6.26
CA ARG A 38 8.24 20.82 4.98
C ARG A 38 6.82 20.28 5.11
N ARG A 39 6.60 19.30 6.01
CA ARG A 39 5.35 18.54 6.10
C ARG A 39 4.97 18.20 7.53
N ASN A 40 3.67 17.98 7.71
CA ASN A 40 3.09 17.36 8.90
C ASN A 40 2.90 15.87 8.64
N TYR A 41 3.11 15.06 9.65
CA TYR A 41 2.91 13.62 9.62
C TYR A 41 1.91 13.25 10.70
N MET A 42 0.82 12.62 10.28
CA MET A 42 -0.26 12.19 11.16
C MET A 42 -0.15 10.68 11.40
N ARG A 43 -0.55 10.21 12.58
CA ARG A 43 -0.60 8.78 12.89
C ARG A 43 -2.03 8.37 13.25
N CYS A 44 -2.47 7.25 12.69
CA CYS A 44 -3.74 6.64 13.03
C CYS A 44 -3.62 5.75 14.27
N HIS A 45 -4.51 5.95 15.26
CA HIS A 45 -4.55 5.11 16.47
C HIS A 45 -5.10 3.69 16.22
N VAL A 46 -5.79 3.46 15.08
CA VAL A 46 -6.43 2.18 14.79
C VAL A 46 -5.49 1.26 14.00
N CYS A 47 -5.00 1.70 12.84
CA CYS A 47 -4.16 0.89 11.97
C CYS A 47 -2.67 1.24 12.01
N ASN A 48 -2.29 2.25 12.81
CA ASN A 48 -0.92 2.71 13.00
C ASN A 48 -0.24 3.26 11.72
N LEU A 49 -0.99 3.52 10.64
CA LEU A 49 -0.45 4.19 9.46
C LEU A 49 0.02 5.59 9.85
N VAL A 50 1.23 5.95 9.43
CA VAL A 50 1.69 7.33 9.42
C VAL A 50 1.45 7.88 8.01
N PHE A 51 0.92 9.11 7.90
CA PHE A 51 0.56 9.67 6.60
C PHE A 51 0.66 11.20 6.60
N VAL A 52 0.81 11.75 5.39
CA VAL A 52 0.83 13.20 5.14
C VAL A 52 -0.62 13.66 4.84
N PRO A 53 -1.07 14.82 5.35
CA PRO A 53 -2.37 15.38 4.98
C PRO A 53 -2.48 15.68 3.48
N PRO A 54 -3.65 15.42 2.84
CA PRO A 54 -3.82 15.62 1.40
C PRO A 54 -3.51 17.03 0.89
N SER A 55 -3.67 18.05 1.72
CA SER A 55 -3.32 19.44 1.39
C SER A 55 -1.82 19.67 1.14
N GLN A 56 -0.99 18.69 1.45
CA GLN A 56 0.48 18.75 1.30
C GLN A 56 1.00 17.76 0.25
N PHE A 57 0.12 17.16 -0.54
CA PHE A 57 0.50 16.31 -1.67
C PHE A 57 1.04 17.15 -2.83
N LEU A 58 1.92 16.54 -3.61
CA LEU A 58 2.36 17.13 -4.87
C LEU A 58 1.22 17.15 -5.90
N SER A 59 1.34 18.01 -6.90
CA SER A 59 0.51 17.86 -8.10
C SER A 59 0.93 16.62 -8.89
N ALA A 60 0.01 16.03 -9.68
CA ALA A 60 0.32 14.87 -10.51
C ALA A 60 1.49 15.14 -11.49
N ALA A 61 1.64 16.38 -11.96
CA ALA A 61 2.75 16.76 -12.84
C ALA A 61 4.10 16.78 -12.11
N ASP A 62 4.13 17.32 -10.86
CA ASP A 62 5.34 17.34 -10.05
C ASP A 62 5.73 15.94 -9.61
N GLU A 63 4.75 15.10 -9.26
CA GLU A 63 4.94 13.70 -8.89
C GLU A 63 5.54 12.90 -10.05
N LYS A 64 4.95 13.00 -11.26
CA LYS A 64 5.50 12.37 -12.46
C LYS A 64 6.91 12.85 -12.76
N GLY A 65 7.17 14.16 -12.64
CA GLY A 65 8.52 14.71 -12.85
C GLY A 65 9.57 14.15 -11.88
N ARG A 66 9.16 13.68 -10.69
CA ARG A 66 10.05 12.98 -9.75
C ARG A 66 10.31 11.54 -10.19
N TYR A 67 9.28 10.82 -10.64
CA TYR A 67 9.43 9.46 -11.14
C TYR A 67 10.29 9.38 -12.41
N ASP A 68 10.20 10.38 -13.29
CA ASP A 68 11.02 10.46 -14.51
C ASP A 68 12.54 10.61 -14.22
N LEU A 69 12.91 10.93 -12.97
CA LEU A 69 14.33 10.95 -12.54
C LEU A 69 14.89 9.56 -12.19
N HIS A 70 14.04 8.57 -12.01
CA HIS A 70 14.46 7.21 -11.74
C HIS A 70 14.94 6.55 -13.04
N GLN A 71 16.20 6.15 -13.06
CA GLN A 71 16.81 5.46 -14.19
C GLN A 71 17.17 4.04 -13.74
N ASN A 72 16.18 3.16 -13.75
CA ASN A 72 16.41 1.74 -13.51
C ASN A 72 16.62 1.03 -14.84
N SER A 73 17.42 -0.01 -14.86
CA SER A 73 17.62 -0.85 -16.06
C SER A 73 17.37 -2.31 -15.70
N PRO A 74 16.69 -3.07 -16.56
CA PRO A 74 16.53 -4.52 -16.38
C PRO A 74 17.86 -5.29 -16.35
N TYR A 75 18.92 -4.69 -16.85
CA TYR A 75 20.29 -5.25 -16.88
C TYR A 75 21.15 -4.78 -15.70
N ASP A 76 20.66 -3.88 -14.85
CA ASP A 76 21.36 -3.43 -13.65
C ASP A 76 21.31 -4.52 -12.57
N LEU A 77 22.48 -5.11 -12.30
CA LEU A 77 22.61 -6.19 -11.32
C LEU A 77 22.36 -5.74 -9.88
N GLU A 78 22.66 -4.48 -9.54
CA GLU A 78 22.42 -3.94 -8.21
C GLU A 78 20.89 -3.75 -8.00
N TYR A 79 20.19 -3.26 -9.03
CA TYR A 79 18.75 -3.13 -9.00
C TYR A 79 18.04 -4.49 -8.95
N ARG A 80 18.48 -5.46 -9.74
CA ARG A 80 17.98 -6.85 -9.67
C ARG A 80 18.25 -7.48 -8.28
N SER A 81 19.43 -7.23 -7.70
CA SER A 81 19.73 -7.67 -6.34
C SER A 81 18.81 -7.02 -5.30
N PHE A 82 18.50 -5.74 -5.45
CA PHE A 82 17.51 -5.05 -4.62
C PHE A 82 16.12 -5.70 -4.72
N LEU A 83 15.65 -5.97 -5.94
CA LEU A 83 14.35 -6.61 -6.21
C LEU A 83 14.31 -8.08 -5.76
N SER A 84 15.47 -8.75 -5.66
CA SER A 84 15.54 -10.15 -5.21
C SER A 84 15.02 -10.36 -3.79
N ARG A 85 14.94 -9.31 -2.98
CA ARG A 85 14.37 -9.35 -1.61
C ARG A 85 12.88 -9.72 -1.62
N ILE A 86 12.12 -9.27 -2.61
CA ILE A 86 10.72 -9.67 -2.79
C ILE A 86 10.60 -10.82 -3.78
N TYR A 87 11.40 -10.83 -4.86
CA TYR A 87 11.34 -11.85 -5.90
C TYR A 87 11.57 -13.26 -5.35
N ILE A 88 12.66 -13.48 -4.61
CA ILE A 88 13.01 -14.83 -4.12
C ILE A 88 11.92 -15.44 -3.22
N PRO A 89 11.45 -14.75 -2.15
CA PRO A 89 10.41 -15.34 -1.31
C PRO A 89 9.08 -15.53 -2.03
N MET A 90 8.69 -14.64 -2.97
CA MET A 90 7.50 -14.81 -3.77
C MET A 90 7.63 -16.02 -4.71
N GLN A 91 8.75 -16.13 -5.45
CA GLN A 91 9.04 -17.24 -6.37
C GLN A 91 8.94 -18.61 -5.70
N ASN A 92 9.40 -18.73 -4.46
CA ASN A 92 9.34 -19.97 -3.68
C ASN A 92 7.91 -20.41 -3.31
N CYS A 93 6.94 -19.51 -3.42
CA CYS A 93 5.53 -19.78 -3.12
C CYS A 93 4.69 -20.03 -4.38
N LEU A 94 5.25 -19.86 -5.59
CA LEU A 94 4.51 -19.92 -6.84
C LEU A 94 4.61 -21.29 -7.51
N ASN A 95 3.52 -21.70 -8.16
CA ASN A 95 3.54 -22.83 -9.08
C ASN A 95 4.12 -22.40 -10.44
N PRO A 96 4.78 -23.31 -11.18
CA PRO A 96 5.22 -23.01 -12.54
C PRO A 96 4.08 -22.49 -13.43
N GLY A 97 4.37 -21.45 -14.24
CA GLY A 97 3.39 -20.88 -15.15
C GLY A 97 2.29 -20.02 -14.49
N SER A 98 2.49 -19.58 -13.23
CA SER A 98 1.57 -18.66 -12.56
C SER A 98 1.41 -17.34 -13.31
N CYS A 99 0.20 -16.75 -13.24
CA CYS A 99 -0.10 -15.43 -13.80
C CYS A 99 0.04 -14.34 -12.74
N GLY A 100 0.91 -13.37 -12.96
CA GLY A 100 1.19 -12.26 -12.03
C GLY A 100 0.77 -10.90 -12.57
N LEU A 101 0.55 -9.96 -11.62
CA LEU A 101 0.43 -8.53 -11.87
C LEU A 101 1.54 -7.80 -11.11
N ASP A 102 2.31 -6.97 -11.81
CA ASP A 102 3.22 -6.01 -11.19
C ASP A 102 2.56 -4.63 -11.18
N PHE A 103 2.11 -4.22 -10.00
CA PHE A 103 1.39 -2.96 -9.79
C PHE A 103 2.37 -1.86 -9.39
N GLY A 104 2.39 -0.78 -10.16
CA GLY A 104 3.39 0.28 -10.05
C GLY A 104 4.74 -0.14 -10.64
N SER A 105 4.69 -0.77 -11.82
CA SER A 105 5.87 -1.35 -12.49
C SER A 105 6.93 -0.32 -12.90
N GLY A 106 6.56 0.96 -12.92
CA GLY A 106 7.41 2.03 -13.44
C GLY A 106 7.67 1.92 -14.96
N PRO A 107 8.59 2.74 -15.49
CA PRO A 107 8.92 2.74 -16.93
C PRO A 107 9.74 1.52 -17.35
N GLU A 108 10.45 0.89 -16.44
CA GLU A 108 11.36 -0.25 -16.70
C GLU A 108 10.98 -1.44 -15.78
N PRO A 109 10.02 -2.31 -16.20
CA PRO A 109 9.39 -3.33 -15.35
C PRO A 109 10.32 -4.52 -15.05
N THR A 110 11.44 -4.26 -14.41
CA THR A 110 12.50 -5.26 -14.14
C THR A 110 12.00 -6.45 -13.33
N LEU A 111 11.12 -6.23 -12.34
CA LEU A 111 10.59 -7.32 -11.51
C LEU A 111 9.70 -8.26 -12.33
N SER A 112 8.86 -7.71 -13.23
CA SER A 112 8.09 -8.51 -14.18
C SER A 112 8.99 -9.38 -15.05
N LEU A 113 10.06 -8.79 -15.62
CA LEU A 113 11.01 -9.54 -16.43
C LEU A 113 11.67 -10.69 -15.65
N MET A 114 12.01 -10.48 -14.35
CA MET A 114 12.58 -11.55 -13.50
C MET A 114 11.60 -12.72 -13.34
N PHE A 115 10.30 -12.47 -13.19
CA PHE A 115 9.28 -13.52 -13.12
C PHE A 115 9.04 -14.19 -14.49
N GLU A 116 9.09 -13.45 -15.60
CA GLU A 116 8.99 -14.00 -16.95
C GLU A 116 10.19 -14.93 -17.28
N GLU A 117 11.40 -14.54 -16.90
CA GLU A 117 12.60 -15.38 -17.02
C GLU A 117 12.47 -16.70 -16.22
N ALA A 118 11.69 -16.69 -15.12
CA ALA A 118 11.36 -17.89 -14.34
C ALA A 118 10.17 -18.69 -14.89
N GLY A 119 9.59 -18.29 -16.02
CA GLY A 119 8.51 -19.00 -16.71
C GLY A 119 7.08 -18.64 -16.23
N HIS A 120 6.89 -17.49 -15.60
CA HIS A 120 5.57 -16.96 -15.26
C HIS A 120 5.04 -16.03 -16.36
N PHE A 121 3.72 -15.74 -16.30
CA PHE A 121 3.05 -14.81 -17.21
C PHE A 121 2.77 -13.51 -16.49
N MET A 122 3.40 -12.41 -16.91
CA MET A 122 3.28 -11.13 -16.24
C MET A 122 2.33 -10.18 -16.97
N THR A 123 1.56 -9.46 -16.20
CA THR A 123 0.84 -8.24 -16.60
C THR A 123 1.46 -7.09 -15.79
N ILE A 124 1.64 -5.95 -16.41
CA ILE A 124 2.12 -4.73 -15.73
C ILE A 124 1.00 -3.70 -15.66
N PHE A 125 1.03 -2.88 -14.63
CA PHE A 125 0.17 -1.71 -14.51
C PHE A 125 0.93 -0.60 -13.81
N ASP A 126 0.87 0.60 -14.39
CA ASP A 126 1.41 1.81 -13.79
C ASP A 126 0.55 3.01 -14.18
N TYR A 127 0.26 3.91 -13.23
CA TYR A 127 -0.60 5.07 -13.48
C TYR A 127 -0.02 6.06 -14.50
N PHE A 128 1.31 6.16 -14.58
CA PHE A 128 1.98 7.14 -15.42
C PHE A 128 2.61 6.53 -16.68
N TYR A 129 2.99 5.24 -16.64
CA TYR A 129 3.78 4.62 -17.69
C TYR A 129 3.05 3.50 -18.44
N GLU A 130 2.15 2.75 -17.78
CA GLU A 130 1.38 1.67 -18.40
C GLU A 130 -0.04 1.64 -17.84
N HIS A 131 -0.82 2.66 -18.21
CA HIS A 131 -2.18 2.83 -17.73
C HIS A 131 -3.18 2.00 -18.56
N VAL A 132 -3.25 0.70 -18.29
CA VAL A 132 -4.21 -0.23 -18.90
C VAL A 132 -5.23 -0.69 -17.84
N PRO A 133 -6.40 0.00 -17.68
CA PRO A 133 -7.36 -0.32 -16.62
C PRO A 133 -7.86 -1.76 -16.60
N SER A 134 -7.95 -2.43 -17.78
CA SER A 134 -8.35 -3.83 -17.88
C SER A 134 -7.40 -4.82 -17.17
N ALA A 135 -6.17 -4.40 -16.85
CA ALA A 135 -5.28 -5.17 -16.00
C ALA A 135 -5.85 -5.35 -14.58
N LEU A 136 -6.60 -4.36 -14.09
CA LEU A 136 -7.22 -4.37 -12.76
C LEU A 136 -8.64 -5.00 -12.75
N GLU A 137 -9.06 -5.60 -13.86
CA GLU A 137 -10.33 -6.34 -14.01
C GLU A 137 -10.12 -7.85 -14.09
N ARG A 138 -8.87 -8.31 -14.02
CA ARG A 138 -8.46 -9.72 -14.17
C ARG A 138 -8.16 -10.35 -12.80
N GLN A 139 -8.05 -11.69 -12.81
CA GLN A 139 -7.65 -12.47 -11.64
C GLN A 139 -6.24 -13.02 -11.81
N TYR A 140 -5.43 -12.90 -10.75
CA TYR A 140 -4.02 -13.28 -10.74
C TYR A 140 -3.73 -14.31 -9.65
N ASP A 141 -2.73 -15.16 -9.91
CA ASP A 141 -2.19 -16.07 -8.91
C ASP A 141 -1.32 -15.31 -7.89
N PHE A 142 -0.66 -14.25 -8.33
CA PHE A 142 0.11 -13.37 -7.47
C PHE A 142 0.11 -11.92 -7.95
N ILE A 143 0.36 -11.00 -7.02
CA ILE A 143 0.50 -9.57 -7.30
C ILE A 143 1.71 -9.06 -6.53
N THR A 144 2.51 -8.20 -7.17
CA THR A 144 3.60 -7.44 -6.54
C THR A 144 3.28 -5.95 -6.52
N ALA A 145 3.66 -5.27 -5.43
CA ALA A 145 3.65 -3.82 -5.30
C ALA A 145 4.95 -3.40 -4.57
N THR A 146 5.95 -2.98 -5.35
CA THR A 146 7.32 -2.74 -4.90
C THR A 146 7.66 -1.27 -4.95
N GLU A 147 7.92 -0.63 -3.79
CA GLU A 147 8.14 0.82 -3.66
C GLU A 147 6.99 1.63 -4.30
N VAL A 148 5.74 1.27 -3.95
CA VAL A 148 4.50 1.83 -4.52
C VAL A 148 3.53 2.28 -3.44
N VAL A 149 3.32 1.47 -2.39
CA VAL A 149 2.23 1.71 -1.43
C VAL A 149 2.42 3.01 -0.64
N GLU A 150 3.65 3.49 -0.49
CA GLU A 150 4.01 4.76 0.11
C GLU A 150 3.57 5.98 -0.71
N HIS A 151 3.34 5.81 -2.00
CA HIS A 151 2.90 6.86 -2.92
C HIS A 151 1.37 6.95 -3.04
N LEU A 152 0.62 5.98 -2.51
CA LEU A 152 -0.83 5.91 -2.71
C LEU A 152 -1.56 7.02 -1.95
N HIS A 153 -2.23 7.90 -2.68
CA HIS A 153 -3.10 8.93 -2.12
C HIS A 153 -4.36 8.34 -1.47
N HIS A 154 -4.84 7.21 -1.99
CA HIS A 154 -6.02 6.48 -1.52
C HIS A 154 -5.69 5.00 -1.26
N PRO A 155 -4.79 4.70 -0.29
CA PRO A 155 -4.21 3.37 -0.14
C PRO A 155 -5.25 2.26 0.06
N ILE A 156 -6.36 2.52 0.79
CA ILE A 156 -7.36 1.49 1.00
C ILE A 156 -8.07 1.09 -0.30
N MET A 157 -8.35 2.06 -1.18
CA MET A 157 -9.05 1.78 -2.44
C MET A 157 -8.19 0.92 -3.37
N GLU A 158 -6.91 1.27 -3.49
CA GLU A 158 -5.99 0.53 -4.36
C GLU A 158 -5.67 -0.85 -3.78
N LEU A 159 -5.39 -0.94 -2.49
CA LEU A 159 -5.09 -2.22 -1.84
C LEU A 159 -6.30 -3.17 -1.84
N GLU A 160 -7.53 -2.68 -1.66
CA GLU A 160 -8.75 -3.50 -1.80
C GLU A 160 -8.96 -3.95 -3.26
N ARG A 161 -8.65 -3.10 -4.24
CA ARG A 161 -8.70 -3.48 -5.66
C ARG A 161 -7.71 -4.59 -5.97
N LEU A 162 -6.45 -4.45 -5.53
CA LEU A 162 -5.45 -5.51 -5.72
C LEU A 162 -5.87 -6.82 -5.03
N TRP A 163 -6.41 -6.73 -3.81
CA TRP A 163 -6.91 -7.89 -3.10
C TRP A 163 -8.08 -8.58 -3.81
N ALA A 164 -8.96 -7.81 -4.45
CA ALA A 164 -10.03 -8.33 -5.29
C ALA A 164 -9.51 -9.00 -6.57
N CYS A 165 -8.40 -8.50 -7.14
CA CYS A 165 -7.75 -9.12 -8.31
C CYS A 165 -6.97 -10.40 -8.00
N LEU A 166 -6.81 -10.80 -6.74
CA LEU A 166 -6.20 -12.08 -6.38
C LEU A 166 -7.22 -13.20 -6.45
N LYS A 167 -6.83 -14.33 -7.06
CA LYS A 167 -7.53 -15.61 -6.94
C LYS A 167 -7.54 -16.10 -5.49
N ASP A 168 -8.45 -16.97 -5.15
CA ASP A 168 -8.39 -17.72 -3.89
C ASP A 168 -7.10 -18.57 -3.87
N GLY A 169 -6.37 -18.52 -2.76
CA GLY A 169 -5.03 -19.10 -2.63
C GLY A 169 -3.91 -18.25 -3.23
N GLY A 170 -4.23 -17.10 -3.85
CA GLY A 170 -3.23 -16.18 -4.42
C GLY A 170 -2.47 -15.40 -3.35
N ILE A 171 -1.35 -14.80 -3.75
CA ILE A 171 -0.44 -14.07 -2.84
C ILE A 171 -0.21 -12.63 -3.31
N LEU A 172 -0.20 -11.69 -2.34
CA LEU A 172 0.18 -10.29 -2.55
C LEU A 172 1.49 -10.01 -1.84
N GLY A 173 2.54 -9.69 -2.61
CA GLY A 173 3.81 -9.21 -2.07
C GLY A 173 3.89 -7.69 -2.10
N ILE A 174 4.19 -7.08 -0.96
CA ILE A 174 4.43 -5.64 -0.83
C ILE A 174 5.84 -5.42 -0.32
N MET A 175 6.62 -4.62 -1.03
CA MET A 175 7.93 -4.16 -0.56
C MET A 175 7.91 -2.64 -0.40
N THR A 176 8.12 -2.17 0.83
CA THR A 176 8.25 -0.76 1.20
C THR A 176 8.99 -0.64 2.52
N LYS A 177 9.75 0.43 2.72
CA LYS A 177 10.48 0.62 3.99
C LYS A 177 9.51 0.89 5.14
N PRO A 178 9.52 0.05 6.20
CA PRO A 178 8.60 0.22 7.32
C PRO A 178 8.90 1.51 8.09
N ALA A 179 7.83 2.23 8.45
CA ALA A 179 7.93 3.40 9.31
C ALA A 179 8.56 3.02 10.66
N PRO A 180 9.64 3.69 11.08
CA PRO A 180 10.24 3.46 12.38
C PRO A 180 9.37 4.04 13.50
N ASP A 181 9.82 3.88 14.75
CA ASP A 181 9.22 4.53 15.90
C ASP A 181 9.38 6.06 15.86
N GLN A 182 8.76 6.73 16.83
CA GLN A 182 8.72 8.19 16.90
C GLN A 182 10.10 8.81 17.10
N ASP A 183 11.02 8.12 17.78
CA ASP A 183 12.34 8.65 18.09
C ASP A 183 13.27 8.59 16.87
N ALA A 184 13.15 7.55 16.05
CA ALA A 184 13.95 7.37 14.85
C ALA A 184 13.36 8.08 13.61
N PHE A 185 12.06 8.37 13.58
CA PHE A 185 11.37 8.97 12.45
C PHE A 185 11.95 10.33 11.99
N PRO A 186 12.35 11.26 12.88
CA PRO A 186 12.95 12.55 12.48
C PRO A 186 14.16 12.42 11.55
N SER A 187 15.04 11.44 11.81
CA SER A 187 16.26 11.19 11.03
C SER A 187 16.07 10.25 9.85
N TRP A 188 14.90 9.65 9.70
CA TRP A 188 14.64 8.66 8.68
C TRP A 188 14.53 9.28 7.28
N HIS A 189 15.48 8.95 6.39
CA HIS A 189 15.62 9.60 5.09
C HIS A 189 14.43 9.34 4.14
N TYR A 190 13.76 8.18 4.26
CA TYR A 190 12.68 7.77 3.36
C TYR A 190 11.48 8.75 3.37
N LYS A 191 11.21 9.39 4.50
CA LYS A 191 10.20 10.45 4.60
C LYS A 191 10.56 11.72 3.83
N ASN A 192 11.81 11.90 3.38
CA ASN A 192 12.24 13.11 2.69
C ASN A 192 11.82 13.17 1.23
N ASP A 193 11.44 12.04 0.63
CA ASP A 193 10.84 12.05 -0.68
C ASP A 193 9.44 12.69 -0.59
N PRO A 194 9.19 13.77 -1.36
CA PRO A 194 7.90 14.47 -1.29
C PRO A 194 6.74 13.66 -1.91
N THR A 195 7.01 12.61 -2.69
CA THR A 195 6.01 11.71 -3.25
C THR A 195 5.56 10.64 -2.26
N HIS A 196 6.33 10.40 -1.17
CA HIS A 196 5.94 9.47 -0.12
C HIS A 196 4.91 10.14 0.81
N VAL A 197 3.69 9.66 0.80
CA VAL A 197 2.56 10.21 1.55
C VAL A 197 1.97 9.23 2.56
N CYS A 198 2.26 7.93 2.45
CA CYS A 198 1.83 6.86 3.34
C CYS A 198 3.01 6.03 3.82
N PHE A 199 3.14 5.82 5.13
CA PHE A 199 4.26 5.08 5.72
C PHE A 199 3.71 3.92 6.54
N PHE A 200 3.86 2.73 5.99
CA PHE A 200 3.37 1.48 6.59
C PHE A 200 4.34 0.99 7.65
N SER A 201 3.81 0.33 8.66
CA SER A 201 4.56 -0.39 9.68
C SER A 201 4.14 -1.86 9.70
N GLN A 202 4.88 -2.71 10.41
CA GLN A 202 4.43 -4.10 10.62
C GLN A 202 3.05 -4.16 11.29
N ILE A 203 2.72 -3.21 12.18
CA ILE A 203 1.40 -3.12 12.82
C ILE A 203 0.34 -2.79 11.77
N THR A 204 0.64 -1.89 10.84
CA THR A 204 -0.26 -1.52 9.73
C THR A 204 -0.55 -2.73 8.83
N PHE A 205 0.48 -3.51 8.47
CA PHE A 205 0.30 -4.71 7.67
C PHE A 205 -0.46 -5.82 8.41
N LYS A 206 -0.24 -5.99 9.72
CA LYS A 206 -1.05 -6.91 10.54
C LYS A 206 -2.52 -6.50 10.56
N TRP A 207 -2.80 -5.20 10.69
CA TRP A 207 -4.16 -4.68 10.60
C TRP A 207 -4.82 -4.99 9.24
N LEU A 208 -4.08 -4.84 8.12
CA LEU A 208 -4.57 -5.23 6.79
C LEU A 208 -4.84 -6.73 6.69
N ALA A 209 -3.94 -7.56 7.21
CA ALA A 209 -4.11 -9.01 7.22
C ALA A 209 -5.36 -9.43 8.00
N ASP A 210 -5.58 -8.84 9.18
CA ASP A 210 -6.77 -9.08 9.99
C ASP A 210 -8.05 -8.66 9.25
N LYS A 211 -8.02 -7.49 8.60
CA LYS A 211 -9.14 -6.98 7.80
C LYS A 211 -9.52 -7.91 6.65
N TRP A 212 -8.52 -8.51 5.98
CA TRP A 212 -8.73 -9.40 4.84
C TRP A 212 -8.91 -10.87 5.23
N GLY A 213 -8.71 -11.21 6.52
CA GLY A 213 -8.65 -12.60 6.97
C GLY A 213 -7.48 -13.37 6.35
N ALA A 214 -6.43 -12.66 5.95
CA ALA A 214 -5.25 -13.19 5.30
C ALA A 214 -4.27 -13.78 6.31
N GLU A 215 -3.44 -14.73 5.88
CA GLU A 215 -2.19 -15.04 6.53
C GLU A 215 -1.12 -14.05 6.08
N LEU A 216 -0.22 -13.65 6.99
CA LEU A 216 0.82 -12.66 6.72
C LEU A 216 2.17 -13.18 7.17
N THR A 217 3.16 -13.09 6.30
CA THR A 217 4.57 -13.31 6.64
C THR A 217 5.42 -12.09 6.29
N PHE A 218 6.46 -11.83 7.08
CA PHE A 218 7.49 -10.85 6.75
C PHE A 218 8.72 -11.61 6.28
N ALA A 219 8.94 -11.63 4.97
CA ALA A 219 10.05 -12.36 4.35
C ALA A 219 11.39 -11.62 4.53
N ASP A 220 11.34 -10.30 4.65
CA ASP A 220 12.45 -9.43 5.02
C ASP A 220 11.86 -8.26 5.87
N LYS A 221 12.73 -7.39 6.39
CA LYS A 221 12.34 -6.22 7.20
C LYS A 221 11.39 -5.26 6.45
N ASP A 222 11.46 -5.23 5.12
CA ASP A 222 10.69 -4.36 4.23
C ASP A 222 9.82 -5.14 3.22
N VAL A 223 9.68 -6.46 3.38
CA VAL A 223 8.86 -7.31 2.52
C VAL A 223 7.77 -8.01 3.33
N ALA A 224 6.52 -7.69 3.01
CA ALA A 224 5.32 -8.31 3.56
C ALA A 224 4.62 -9.14 2.49
N ILE A 225 4.28 -10.39 2.79
CA ILE A 225 3.57 -11.31 1.89
C ILE A 225 2.26 -11.74 2.55
N PHE A 226 1.15 -11.45 1.86
CA PHE A 226 -0.20 -11.80 2.27
C PHE A 226 -0.69 -12.99 1.46
N TYR A 227 -1.24 -13.99 2.12
CA TYR A 227 -1.81 -15.19 1.51
C TYR A 227 -3.34 -15.13 1.60
N LYS A 228 -4.02 -15.12 0.47
CA LYS A 228 -5.47 -15.15 0.41
C LYS A 228 -5.97 -16.56 0.66
N LYS A 229 -6.82 -16.71 1.67
CA LYS A 229 -7.39 -18.03 1.99
C LYS A 229 -8.35 -18.50 0.90
N PHE A 230 -8.42 -19.80 0.72
CA PHE A 230 -9.48 -20.41 -0.10
C PHE A 230 -10.83 -20.19 0.59
N ILE A 231 -11.79 -19.67 -0.16
CA ILE A 231 -13.18 -19.65 0.30
C ILE A 231 -13.74 -21.04 0.03
N LEU A 232 -13.81 -21.87 1.09
CA LEU A 232 -14.57 -23.13 1.00
C LEU A 232 -16.04 -22.74 0.77
N SER A 233 -16.53 -22.87 -0.46
CA SER A 233 -17.96 -22.80 -0.73
C SER A 233 -18.62 -23.86 0.15
N SER A 234 -19.44 -23.42 1.12
CA SER A 234 -20.31 -24.33 1.88
C SER A 234 -21.18 -25.07 0.89
N GLN A 235 -20.86 -26.34 0.61
CA GLN A 235 -21.74 -27.22 -0.15
C GLN A 235 -23.06 -27.26 0.60
N SER A 236 -24.13 -26.86 -0.08
CA SER A 236 -25.48 -27.07 0.38
C SER A 236 -25.64 -28.56 0.75
N PRO A 237 -26.29 -28.92 1.86
CA PRO A 237 -26.53 -30.32 2.18
C PRO A 237 -27.24 -30.98 1.00
N ILE A 238 -26.67 -32.07 0.49
CA ILE A 238 -27.35 -32.94 -0.46
C ILE A 238 -28.53 -33.53 0.32
N GLU A 239 -29.75 -33.04 0.09
CA GLU A 239 -30.96 -33.73 0.50
C GLU A 239 -30.96 -35.10 -0.15
N ILE A 240 -30.63 -36.14 0.60
CA ILE A 240 -30.86 -37.52 0.21
C ILE A 240 -32.35 -37.72 0.29
N ALA A 241 -33.02 -37.61 -0.86
CA ALA A 241 -34.43 -38.00 -1.01
C ALA A 241 -34.57 -39.46 -0.60
N GLY A 242 -35.33 -39.69 0.48
CA GLY A 242 -35.58 -41.01 1.02
C GLY A 242 -36.24 -41.91 -0.01
N ILE A 243 -35.66 -43.08 -0.23
CA ILE A 243 -36.30 -44.23 -0.90
C ILE A 243 -37.20 -44.85 0.13
N SER A 244 -38.51 -44.67 -0.02
CA SER A 244 -39.51 -45.45 0.71
C SER A 244 -39.68 -46.82 0.00
N VAL A 245 -39.52 -47.88 0.77
CA VAL A 245 -39.92 -49.25 0.40
C VAL A 245 -41.31 -49.51 0.90
#